data_d79aa507919fb922b9b9fd14a724441f
#
_entry.id   d79aa507919fb922b9b9fd14a724441f
#
_cell.length_a   1.000
_cell.length_b   1.000
_cell.length_c   1.000
_cell.angle_alpha   90.00
_cell.angle_beta   90.00
_cell.angle_gamma   90.00
#
_symmetry.space_group_name_H-M   'P 1'
#
loop_
_entity.id
_entity.type
_entity.pdbx_description
1 polymer ?
#
loop_
_entity_poly.entity_id
_entity_poly.type
_entity_poly.pdbx_seq_one_letter_code
_entity_poly.pdbx_strand_id
1 'polypeptide(L)'
;MNLLVSGYRSFELGIFKDDDPKIAIIKKCLKEEIKAYIEEGVQWILTTGQFGVEQWTIEVVEELKIDYPEVKQGIIFPFMEFGSNWNEKNQLALMKLKETVDFVDSVSHKPYKDPSQLKNHQSFLLQKTQAALLVYDPENEGKT
;
A
#
# COMPACT_ATOMS: atom_id res chain seq x y z
N MET A 1 -5.53 -3.92 -16.20
CA MET A 1 -5.71 -2.62 -15.53
C MET A 1 -5.07 -2.68 -14.15
N ASN A 2 -4.34 -1.66 -13.77
CA ASN A 2 -3.63 -1.59 -12.50
C ASN A 2 -4.26 -0.54 -11.59
N LEU A 3 -4.50 -0.91 -10.34
CA LEU A 3 -5.05 -0.02 -9.31
C LEU A 3 -3.95 0.35 -8.32
N LEU A 4 -3.75 1.64 -8.08
CA LEU A 4 -2.90 2.14 -7.01
C LEU A 4 -3.76 2.37 -5.78
N VAL A 5 -3.35 1.84 -4.63
CA VAL A 5 -4.01 2.12 -3.35
C VAL A 5 -3.03 2.86 -2.45
N SER A 6 -3.47 3.98 -1.91
CA SER A 6 -2.69 4.79 -0.99
C SER A 6 -3.61 5.40 0.06
N GLY A 7 -3.04 5.93 1.12
CA GLY A 7 -3.83 6.54 2.18
C GLY A 7 -2.95 6.96 3.34
N TYR A 8 -3.59 7.28 4.44
CA TYR A 8 -2.93 7.73 5.64
C TYR A 8 -2.05 6.65 6.26
N ARG A 9 -0.94 7.08 6.85
CA ARG A 9 -0.16 6.24 7.74
C ARG A 9 -0.94 6.07 9.05
N SER A 10 -0.68 4.97 9.76
CA SER A 10 -1.45 4.64 10.97
C SER A 10 -1.48 5.78 12.00
N PHE A 11 -0.33 6.43 12.27
CA PHE A 11 -0.28 7.49 13.25
C PHE A 11 -1.09 8.73 12.84
N GLU A 12 -1.25 8.98 11.55
CA GLU A 12 -2.05 10.10 11.05
C GLU A 12 -3.54 9.91 11.32
N LEU A 13 -3.97 8.66 11.53
CA LEU A 13 -5.34 8.31 11.90
C LEU A 13 -5.51 8.10 13.41
N GLY A 14 -4.46 8.38 14.19
CA GLY A 14 -4.49 8.16 15.63
C GLY A 14 -4.47 6.69 16.03
N ILE A 15 -3.97 5.83 15.15
CA ILE A 15 -3.88 4.38 15.37
C ILE A 15 -2.44 4.03 15.73
N PHE A 16 -2.25 3.54 16.97
CA PHE A 16 -0.92 3.22 17.50
C PHE A 16 -0.80 1.75 17.92
N LYS A 17 -1.89 0.99 17.87
CA LYS A 17 -1.93 -0.42 18.26
C LYS A 17 -2.51 -1.26 17.14
N ASP A 18 -2.00 -2.48 17.00
CA ASP A 18 -2.46 -3.41 15.97
C ASP A 18 -3.89 -3.91 16.19
N ASP A 19 -4.41 -3.76 17.39
CA ASP A 19 -5.76 -4.20 17.75
C ASP A 19 -6.78 -3.06 17.80
N ASP A 20 -6.42 -1.89 17.31
CA ASP A 20 -7.37 -0.75 17.25
C ASP A 20 -8.58 -1.13 16.39
N PRO A 21 -9.81 -1.00 16.92
CA PRO A 21 -11.01 -1.36 16.17
C PRO A 21 -11.21 -0.56 14.88
N LYS A 22 -10.60 0.61 14.76
CA LYS A 22 -10.64 1.39 13.51
C LYS A 22 -10.02 0.65 12.35
N ILE A 23 -9.00 -0.19 12.61
CA ILE A 23 -8.33 -0.97 11.56
C ILE A 23 -9.31 -1.93 10.89
N ALA A 24 -10.13 -2.63 11.68
CA ALA A 24 -11.12 -3.55 11.13
C ALA A 24 -12.14 -2.83 10.25
N ILE A 25 -12.56 -1.64 10.65
CA ILE A 25 -13.51 -0.83 9.89
C ILE A 25 -12.88 -0.38 8.56
N ILE A 26 -11.64 0.09 8.60
CA ILE A 26 -10.92 0.52 7.41
C ILE A 26 -10.70 -0.65 6.45
N LYS A 27 -10.29 -1.80 6.97
CA LYS A 27 -10.09 -3.01 6.14
C LYS A 27 -11.39 -3.45 5.48
N LYS A 28 -12.51 -3.36 6.18
CA LYS A 28 -13.81 -3.72 5.60
C LYS A 28 -14.16 -2.80 4.42
N CYS A 29 -13.96 -1.50 4.59
CA CYS A 29 -14.20 -0.53 3.52
C CYS A 29 -13.26 -0.77 2.35
N LEU A 30 -11.96 -1.00 2.61
CA LEU A 30 -10.99 -1.30 1.58
C LEU A 30 -11.38 -2.56 0.79
N LYS A 31 -11.82 -3.59 1.49
CA LYS A 31 -12.20 -4.85 0.85
C LYS A 31 -13.36 -4.65 -0.11
N GLU A 32 -14.39 -3.92 0.31
CA GLU A 32 -15.55 -3.64 -0.53
C GLU A 32 -15.19 -2.82 -1.77
N GLU A 33 -14.37 -1.77 -1.60
CA GLU A 33 -13.95 -0.90 -2.70
C GLU A 33 -13.02 -1.63 -3.68
N ILE A 34 -12.04 -2.35 -3.18
CA ILE A 34 -11.10 -3.09 -4.03
C ILE A 34 -11.83 -4.21 -4.78
N LYS A 35 -12.75 -4.89 -4.12
CA LYS A 35 -13.58 -5.92 -4.76
C LYS A 35 -14.32 -5.35 -5.96
N ALA A 36 -14.89 -4.14 -5.82
CA ALA A 36 -15.60 -3.49 -6.91
C ALA A 36 -14.67 -3.22 -8.10
N TYR A 37 -13.44 -2.77 -7.86
CA TYR A 37 -12.45 -2.57 -8.93
C TYR A 37 -12.06 -3.89 -9.60
N ILE A 38 -11.88 -4.94 -8.81
CA ILE A 38 -11.58 -6.29 -9.37
C ILE A 38 -12.69 -6.73 -10.29
N GLU A 39 -13.94 -6.55 -9.89
CA GLU A 39 -15.09 -6.92 -10.70
C GLU A 39 -15.21 -6.07 -11.97
N GLU A 40 -14.60 -4.89 -11.99
CA GLU A 40 -14.53 -4.04 -13.18
C GLU A 40 -13.34 -4.38 -14.10
N GLY A 41 -12.51 -5.35 -13.72
CA GLY A 41 -11.42 -5.81 -14.55
C GLY A 41 -10.01 -5.48 -14.08
N VAL A 42 -9.86 -4.93 -12.87
CA VAL A 42 -8.52 -4.68 -12.29
C VAL A 42 -7.85 -6.02 -12.02
N GLN A 43 -6.60 -6.16 -12.47
CA GLN A 43 -5.81 -7.38 -12.34
C GLN A 43 -4.65 -7.23 -11.36
N TRP A 44 -4.10 -6.02 -11.22
CA TRP A 44 -2.99 -5.73 -10.34
C TRP A 44 -3.34 -4.65 -9.33
N ILE A 45 -3.01 -4.89 -8.08
CA ILE A 45 -3.15 -3.91 -6.99
C ILE A 45 -1.74 -3.52 -6.56
N LEU A 46 -1.41 -2.23 -6.63
CA LEU A 46 -0.07 -1.73 -6.31
C LEU A 46 -0.12 -0.81 -5.08
N THR A 47 0.86 -0.99 -4.21
CA THR A 47 1.08 -0.13 -3.04
C THR A 47 2.54 0.27 -2.99
N THR A 48 2.88 1.17 -2.08
CA THR A 48 4.26 1.65 -1.93
C THR A 48 4.95 1.07 -0.68
N GLY A 49 4.28 0.19 0.06
CA GLY A 49 4.87 -0.47 1.22
C GLY A 49 4.84 0.34 2.51
N GLN A 50 4.27 1.54 2.49
CA GLN A 50 4.17 2.38 3.68
C GLN A 50 3.23 1.74 4.71
N PHE A 51 3.55 1.87 6.01
CA PHE A 51 2.68 1.34 7.06
C PHE A 51 1.35 2.10 7.11
N GLY A 52 0.32 1.46 7.70
CA GLY A 52 -1.03 2.01 7.73
C GLY A 52 -1.89 1.45 6.60
N VAL A 53 -2.62 2.31 5.92
CA VAL A 53 -3.60 1.92 4.89
C VAL A 53 -2.98 1.01 3.83
N GLU A 54 -1.77 1.29 3.36
CA GLU A 54 -1.15 0.51 2.30
C GLU A 54 -0.83 -0.92 2.75
N GLN A 55 -0.32 -1.11 3.97
CA GLN A 55 -0.06 -2.45 4.49
C GLN A 55 -1.35 -3.21 4.78
N TRP A 56 -2.37 -2.53 5.28
CA TRP A 56 -3.69 -3.15 5.48
C TRP A 56 -4.31 -3.57 4.15
N THR A 57 -4.06 -2.80 3.10
CA THR A 57 -4.49 -3.15 1.74
C THR A 57 -3.89 -4.49 1.30
N ILE A 58 -2.60 -4.72 1.58
CA ILE A 58 -1.95 -5.97 1.21
C ILE A 58 -2.64 -7.15 1.88
N GLU A 59 -2.97 -7.03 3.15
CA GLU A 59 -3.67 -8.08 3.89
C GLU A 59 -5.08 -8.33 3.32
N VAL A 60 -5.80 -7.25 2.98
CA VAL A 60 -7.14 -7.33 2.39
C VAL A 60 -7.11 -8.02 1.03
N VAL A 61 -6.11 -7.69 0.19
CA VAL A 61 -5.99 -8.31 -1.13
C VAL A 61 -5.70 -9.80 -1.02
N GLU A 62 -4.90 -10.23 -0.04
CA GLU A 62 -4.66 -11.65 0.17
C GLU A 62 -5.94 -12.39 0.55
N GLU A 63 -6.84 -11.77 1.29
CA GLU A 63 -8.16 -12.34 1.56
C GLU A 63 -9.00 -12.41 0.29
N LEU A 64 -8.97 -11.36 -0.53
CA LEU A 64 -9.74 -11.31 -1.78
C LEU A 64 -9.25 -12.33 -2.81
N LYS A 65 -7.98 -12.70 -2.78
CA LYS A 65 -7.43 -13.73 -3.68
C LYS A 65 -8.09 -15.10 -3.49
N ILE A 66 -8.70 -15.35 -2.36
CA ILE A 66 -9.41 -16.60 -2.11
C ILE A 66 -10.57 -16.73 -3.10
N ASP A 67 -11.29 -15.63 -3.34
CA ASP A 67 -12.41 -15.59 -4.28
C ASP A 67 -11.99 -15.16 -5.70
N TYR A 68 -10.86 -14.45 -5.82
CA TYR A 68 -10.34 -13.91 -7.08
C TYR A 68 -8.87 -14.32 -7.25
N PRO A 69 -8.58 -15.60 -7.49
CA PRO A 69 -7.19 -16.09 -7.50
C PRO A 69 -6.32 -15.54 -8.62
N GLU A 70 -6.91 -14.90 -9.62
CA GLU A 70 -6.19 -14.31 -10.75
C GLU A 70 -5.61 -12.93 -10.43
N VAL A 71 -6.06 -12.31 -9.34
CA VAL A 71 -5.58 -10.98 -8.93
C VAL A 71 -4.17 -11.08 -8.37
N LYS A 72 -3.32 -10.14 -8.78
CA LYS A 72 -1.94 -10.03 -8.32
C LYS A 72 -1.76 -8.72 -7.57
N GLN A 73 -0.77 -8.69 -6.68
CA GLN A 73 -0.42 -7.44 -6.01
C GLN A 73 1.09 -7.26 -5.94
N GLY A 74 1.51 -6.01 -5.96
CA GLY A 74 2.92 -5.65 -5.92
C GLY A 74 3.18 -4.48 -4.99
N ILE A 75 4.41 -4.41 -4.50
CA ILE A 75 4.90 -3.28 -3.73
C ILE A 75 5.98 -2.59 -4.58
N ILE A 76 5.81 -1.30 -4.82
CA ILE A 76 6.77 -0.49 -5.57
C ILE A 76 7.34 0.56 -4.63
N PHE A 77 8.56 0.32 -4.15
CA PHE A 77 9.24 1.23 -3.25
C PHE A 77 9.83 2.44 -3.99
N PRO A 78 9.95 3.61 -3.34
CA PRO A 78 10.59 4.77 -3.97
C PRO A 78 12.10 4.60 -4.13
N PHE A 79 12.76 3.87 -3.22
CA PHE A 79 14.21 3.67 -3.22
C PHE A 79 14.56 2.38 -2.48
N MET A 80 15.81 1.93 -2.64
CA MET A 80 16.30 0.74 -1.96
C MET A 80 16.37 0.96 -0.45
N GLU A 81 16.24 -0.11 0.32
CA GLU A 81 16.27 -0.08 1.78
C GLU A 81 15.19 0.79 2.40
N PHE A 82 14.07 0.98 1.68
CA PHE A 82 12.92 1.70 2.22
C PHE A 82 12.47 1.06 3.53
N GLY A 83 12.28 1.90 4.56
CA GLY A 83 11.87 1.42 5.87
C GLY A 83 13.02 0.94 6.76
N SER A 84 14.27 1.03 6.30
CA SER A 84 15.43 0.58 7.08
C SER A 84 15.62 1.33 8.40
N ASN A 85 15.11 2.56 8.49
CA ASN A 85 15.16 3.38 9.71
C ASN A 85 13.93 3.19 10.61
N TRP A 86 13.01 2.30 10.24
CA TRP A 86 11.85 2.01 11.08
C TRP A 86 12.27 1.16 12.28
N ASN A 87 11.41 1.11 13.32
CA ASN A 87 11.67 0.23 14.46
C ASN A 87 11.62 -1.23 14.02
N GLU A 88 12.15 -2.12 14.87
CA GLU A 88 12.25 -3.54 14.56
C GLU A 88 10.91 -4.18 14.23
N LYS A 89 9.86 -3.83 14.97
CA LYS A 89 8.52 -4.37 14.75
C LYS A 89 8.00 -4.03 13.36
N ASN A 90 8.17 -2.78 12.92
CA ASN A 90 7.72 -2.33 11.62
C ASN A 90 8.56 -2.92 10.48
N GLN A 91 9.87 -3.10 10.70
CA GLN A 91 10.73 -3.75 9.74
C GLN A 91 10.34 -5.21 9.51
N LEU A 92 10.02 -5.93 10.59
CA LEU A 92 9.58 -7.33 10.51
C LEU A 92 8.23 -7.44 9.79
N ALA A 93 7.31 -6.53 10.08
CA ALA A 93 6.01 -6.49 9.42
C ALA A 93 6.18 -6.30 7.91
N LEU A 94 7.04 -5.37 7.51
CA LEU A 94 7.31 -5.12 6.08
C LEU A 94 7.95 -6.34 5.42
N MET A 95 8.87 -7.00 6.08
CA MET A 95 9.53 -8.20 5.56
C MET A 95 8.51 -9.30 5.27
N LYS A 96 7.57 -9.53 6.17
CA LYS A 96 6.51 -10.52 5.97
C LYS A 96 5.63 -10.18 4.78
N LEU A 97 5.30 -8.91 4.62
CA LEU A 97 4.47 -8.46 3.49
C LEU A 97 5.19 -8.62 2.16
N LYS A 98 6.51 -8.37 2.12
CA LYS A 98 7.31 -8.61 0.92
C LYS A 98 7.29 -10.07 0.47
N GLU A 99 7.24 -11.00 1.42
CA GLU A 99 7.16 -12.43 1.13
C GLU A 99 5.77 -12.85 0.64
N THR A 100 4.75 -12.07 0.99
CA THR A 100 3.35 -12.38 0.70
C THR A 100 2.93 -11.94 -0.71
N VAL A 101 3.44 -10.79 -1.17
CA VAL A 101 3.01 -10.22 -2.46
C VAL A 101 3.64 -10.92 -3.65
N ASP A 102 3.06 -10.71 -4.83
CA ASP A 102 3.51 -11.35 -6.08
C ASP A 102 4.72 -10.67 -6.71
N PHE A 103 4.91 -9.37 -6.43
CA PHE A 103 5.97 -8.59 -7.05
C PHE A 103 6.48 -7.50 -6.10
N VAL A 104 7.79 -7.33 -6.05
CA VAL A 104 8.44 -6.27 -5.26
C VAL A 104 9.53 -5.64 -6.09
N ASP A 105 9.54 -4.32 -6.19
CA ASP A 105 10.60 -3.59 -6.88
C ASP A 105 10.75 -2.20 -6.27
N SER A 106 11.79 -1.48 -6.68
CA SER A 106 12.07 -0.10 -6.30
C SER A 106 12.26 0.73 -7.56
N VAL A 107 11.70 1.93 -7.60
CA VAL A 107 11.90 2.84 -8.75
C VAL A 107 13.36 3.28 -8.82
N SER A 108 13.94 3.71 -7.70
CA SER A 108 15.38 3.96 -7.61
C SER A 108 16.07 2.71 -7.09
N HIS A 109 17.11 2.26 -7.77
CA HIS A 109 17.90 1.10 -7.38
C HIS A 109 19.07 1.47 -6.46
N LYS A 110 18.91 2.57 -5.72
CA LYS A 110 19.89 3.09 -4.75
C LYS A 110 19.16 3.40 -3.43
N PRO A 111 19.88 3.38 -2.29
CA PRO A 111 19.32 3.87 -1.03
C PRO A 111 18.92 5.35 -1.16
N TYR A 112 18.15 5.85 -0.20
CA TYR A 112 17.69 7.23 -0.23
C TYR A 112 18.88 8.20 -0.29
N LYS A 113 18.80 9.12 -1.23
CA LYS A 113 19.84 10.13 -1.46
C LYS A 113 19.25 11.55 -1.45
N ASP A 114 18.15 11.77 -2.17
CA ASP A 114 17.54 13.09 -2.29
C ASP A 114 16.06 12.99 -2.68
N PRO A 115 15.31 14.10 -2.55
CA PRO A 115 13.86 14.10 -2.83
C PRO A 115 13.47 13.76 -4.26
N SER A 116 14.40 13.82 -5.23
CA SER A 116 14.08 13.47 -6.61
C SER A 116 13.61 12.02 -6.74
N GLN A 117 14.08 11.14 -5.86
CA GLN A 117 13.68 9.74 -5.84
C GLN A 117 12.20 9.58 -5.51
N LEU A 118 11.67 10.39 -4.61
CA LEU A 118 10.24 10.38 -4.26
C LEU A 118 9.39 10.92 -5.42
N LYS A 119 9.88 11.93 -6.09
CA LYS A 119 9.21 12.52 -7.25
C LYS A 119 9.17 11.55 -8.42
N ASN A 120 10.28 10.87 -8.69
CA ASN A 120 10.37 9.86 -9.74
C ASN A 120 9.45 8.67 -9.45
N HIS A 121 9.34 8.28 -8.19
CA HIS A 121 8.44 7.22 -7.73
C HIS A 121 6.99 7.57 -8.04
N GLN A 122 6.57 8.79 -7.70
CA GLN A 122 5.21 9.25 -7.97
C GLN A 122 4.91 9.25 -9.46
N SER A 123 5.83 9.76 -10.27
CA SER A 123 5.70 9.78 -11.73
C SER A 123 5.57 8.37 -12.30
N PHE A 124 6.38 7.44 -11.82
CA PHE A 124 6.33 6.03 -12.24
C PHE A 124 4.96 5.42 -11.95
N LEU A 125 4.46 5.61 -10.73
CA LEU A 125 3.16 5.07 -10.32
C LEU A 125 2.02 5.63 -11.17
N LEU A 126 2.04 6.93 -11.44
CA LEU A 126 1.02 7.58 -12.27
C LEU A 126 1.02 7.05 -13.70
N GLN A 127 2.19 6.69 -14.24
CA GLN A 127 2.31 6.14 -15.58
C GLN A 127 1.83 4.67 -15.65
N LYS A 128 1.96 3.91 -14.57
CA LYS A 128 1.70 2.47 -14.57
C LYS A 128 0.33 2.08 -14.05
N THR A 129 -0.45 3.04 -13.57
CA THR A 129 -1.78 2.76 -13.02
C THR A 129 -2.87 3.51 -13.79
N GLN A 130 -4.03 2.89 -13.95
CA GLN A 130 -5.18 3.44 -14.64
C GLN A 130 -6.27 3.89 -13.67
N ALA A 131 -6.17 3.50 -12.41
CA ALA A 131 -7.10 3.88 -11.36
C ALA A 131 -6.35 4.07 -10.06
N ALA A 132 -6.92 4.86 -9.15
CA ALA A 132 -6.34 5.07 -7.83
C ALA A 132 -7.45 5.08 -6.79
N LEU A 133 -7.22 4.39 -5.68
CA LEU A 133 -8.07 4.41 -4.50
C LEU A 133 -7.30 5.09 -3.38
N LEU A 134 -7.80 6.24 -2.93
CA LEU A 134 -7.16 7.02 -1.88
C LEU A 134 -8.07 7.04 -0.65
N VAL A 135 -7.54 6.63 0.48
CA VAL A 135 -8.24 6.72 1.76
C VAL A 135 -7.95 8.10 2.33
N TYR A 136 -8.96 8.94 2.33
CA TYR A 136 -8.84 10.34 2.73
C TYR A 136 -9.95 10.73 3.70
N ASP A 137 -9.59 11.43 4.77
CA ASP A 137 -10.50 12.01 5.72
C ASP A 137 -10.37 13.55 5.64
N PRO A 138 -11.41 14.27 5.18
CA PRO A 138 -11.33 15.73 5.05
C PRO A 138 -11.19 16.45 6.39
N GLU A 139 -11.52 15.79 7.51
CA GLU A 139 -11.35 16.37 8.85
C GLU A 139 -9.97 16.11 9.45
N ASN A 140 -9.14 15.33 8.78
CA ASN A 140 -7.81 14.95 9.25
C ASN A 140 -6.79 15.25 8.15
N GLU A 141 -5.98 16.30 8.32
CA GLU A 141 -4.96 16.71 7.35
C GLU A 141 -3.71 15.83 7.46
N GLY A 142 -3.75 14.66 6.86
CA GLY A 142 -2.58 13.80 6.74
C GLY A 142 -1.57 14.36 5.73
N LYS A 143 -0.38 13.75 5.67
CA LYS A 143 0.71 14.17 4.79
C LYS A 143 0.87 13.29 3.55
N THR A 144 -0.19 12.67 3.14
CA THR A 144 -0.19 11.81 1.94
C THR A 144 -0.23 12.58 0.63
#